data_25d350818d75df2b5b37384cdbb48873
#
_entry.id   25d350818d75df2b5b37384cdbb48873
#
_cell.length_a   1.000
_cell.length_b   1.000
_cell.length_c   1.000
_cell.angle_alpha   90.00
_cell.angle_beta   90.00
_cell.angle_gamma   90.00
#
_symmetry.space_group_name_H-M   'P 1'
#
loop_
_entity.id
_entity.type
_entity.pdbx_description
1 polymer ?
#
loop_
_entity_poly.entity_id
_entity_poly.type
_entity_poly.pdbx_seq_one_letter_code
_entity_poly.pdbx_strand_id
1 'polypeptide(L)'
;EEEPQINVTMANVFVPFPGASAKDVEALVARPAEQVLARIAGIEHVYSVSRPGMAVITVQYKVGEDPIQALVRLYDTINSHKDWLSPNLGVLEPIVKPKGIDDVPIVTLTFWSQDPTKAAFEMQQVARAVEIDLKRIEGTRDVATIGGPGHVIRVAMEADRMNAYGVTAQDLKAALQVSNASQPAGNLVAGNR
;
A
#
# COMPACT_ATOMS: atom_id res chain seq x y z
N GLU A 1 -12.59 -24.73 23.46
CA GLU A 1 -12.51 -23.71 22.40
C GLU A 1 -13.93 -23.18 22.22
N GLU A 2 -14.11 -21.87 22.43
CA GLU A 2 -15.44 -21.24 22.31
C GLU A 2 -15.88 -21.05 20.85
N GLU A 3 -14.95 -21.07 19.90
CA GLU A 3 -15.22 -20.93 18.47
C GLU A 3 -14.51 -22.01 17.66
N PRO A 4 -15.19 -22.67 16.69
CA PRO A 4 -14.53 -23.61 15.81
C PRO A 4 -13.53 -22.85 14.92
N GLN A 5 -12.29 -23.30 14.88
CA GLN A 5 -11.29 -22.76 13.96
C GLN A 5 -11.65 -23.15 12.51
N ILE A 6 -12.24 -22.24 11.79
CA ILE A 6 -12.55 -22.42 10.37
C ILE A 6 -11.36 -21.86 9.58
N ASN A 7 -10.62 -22.73 8.93
CA ASN A 7 -9.46 -22.32 8.14
C ASN A 7 -9.93 -21.76 6.78
N VAL A 8 -10.14 -20.43 6.74
CA VAL A 8 -10.48 -19.69 5.52
C VAL A 8 -9.31 -18.82 5.11
N THR A 9 -8.74 -19.14 3.96
CA THR A 9 -7.69 -18.34 3.37
C THR A 9 -8.28 -17.18 2.58
N MET A 10 -7.84 -15.97 2.90
CA MET A 10 -8.24 -14.74 2.19
C MET A 10 -7.01 -13.91 1.83
N ALA A 11 -7.14 -13.09 0.80
CA ALA A 11 -6.13 -12.08 0.46
C ALA A 11 -6.80 -10.82 -0.09
N ASN A 12 -6.23 -9.67 0.24
CA ASN A 12 -6.59 -8.40 -0.37
C ASN A 12 -5.54 -8.05 -1.43
N VAL A 13 -6.00 -7.75 -2.62
CA VAL A 13 -5.20 -7.24 -3.74
C VAL A 13 -5.53 -5.76 -3.91
N PHE A 14 -4.56 -4.90 -3.60
CA PHE A 14 -4.68 -3.46 -3.75
C PHE A 14 -4.07 -3.06 -5.10
N VAL A 15 -4.84 -2.40 -5.93
CA VAL A 15 -4.36 -1.90 -7.24
C VAL A 15 -4.49 -0.39 -7.27
N PRO A 16 -3.40 0.36 -7.06
CA PRO A 16 -3.44 1.82 -7.10
C PRO A 16 -3.59 2.33 -8.54
N PHE A 17 -4.50 3.29 -8.72
CA PHE A 17 -4.71 3.98 -9.99
C PHE A 17 -4.82 5.48 -9.73
N PRO A 18 -3.71 6.18 -9.50
CA PRO A 18 -3.71 7.59 -9.11
C PRO A 18 -4.42 8.48 -10.12
N GLY A 19 -5.30 9.36 -9.61
CA GLY A 19 -6.04 10.32 -10.42
C GLY A 19 -7.31 9.78 -11.09
N ALA A 20 -7.58 8.46 -11.05
CA ALA A 20 -8.78 7.87 -11.61
C ALA A 20 -10.01 8.07 -10.71
N SER A 21 -11.18 8.25 -11.31
CA SER A 21 -12.46 8.22 -10.60
C SER A 21 -12.80 6.78 -10.15
N ALA A 22 -13.70 6.62 -9.17
CA ALA A 22 -14.15 5.28 -8.75
C ALA A 22 -14.77 4.49 -9.90
N LYS A 23 -15.43 5.15 -10.84
CA LYS A 23 -16.04 4.53 -12.02
C LYS A 23 -14.99 4.03 -13.01
N ASP A 24 -13.92 4.80 -13.22
CA ASP A 24 -12.79 4.37 -14.06
C ASP A 24 -12.04 3.21 -13.42
N VAL A 25 -11.81 3.27 -12.10
CA VAL A 25 -11.21 2.17 -11.33
C VAL A 25 -12.04 0.89 -11.47
N GLU A 26 -13.36 0.98 -11.37
CA GLU A 26 -14.25 -0.17 -11.57
C GLU A 26 -14.13 -0.75 -12.97
N ALA A 27 -14.27 0.09 -13.98
CA ALA A 27 -14.33 -0.37 -15.37
C ALA A 27 -12.99 -0.90 -15.90
N LEU A 28 -11.88 -0.24 -15.53
CA LEU A 28 -10.55 -0.49 -16.12
C LEU A 28 -9.67 -1.39 -15.26
N VAL A 29 -9.97 -1.53 -13.97
CA VAL A 29 -9.14 -2.30 -13.03
C VAL A 29 -9.94 -3.39 -12.35
N ALA A 30 -11.02 -3.05 -11.64
CA ALA A 30 -11.70 -4.03 -10.79
C ALA A 30 -12.36 -5.15 -11.60
N ARG A 31 -13.12 -4.83 -12.65
CA ARG A 31 -13.79 -5.84 -13.50
C ARG A 31 -12.82 -6.79 -14.21
N PRO A 32 -11.75 -6.31 -14.87
CA PRO A 32 -10.74 -7.22 -15.44
C PRO A 32 -10.08 -8.09 -14.38
N ALA A 33 -9.77 -7.51 -13.20
CA ALA A 33 -9.20 -8.24 -12.09
C ALA A 33 -10.08 -9.38 -11.61
N GLU A 34 -11.36 -9.09 -11.38
CA GLU A 34 -12.34 -10.10 -10.95
C GLU A 34 -12.41 -11.27 -11.93
N GLN A 35 -12.43 -10.98 -13.24
CA GLN A 35 -12.47 -12.00 -14.28
C GLN A 35 -11.25 -12.93 -14.28
N VAL A 36 -10.07 -12.37 -14.02
CA VAL A 36 -8.82 -13.14 -13.97
C VAL A 36 -8.75 -13.93 -12.65
N LEU A 37 -8.99 -13.27 -11.53
CA LEU A 37 -8.84 -13.87 -10.21
C LEU A 37 -9.89 -14.94 -9.93
N ALA A 38 -11.13 -14.77 -10.40
CA ALA A 38 -12.19 -15.76 -10.22
C ALA A 38 -11.89 -17.13 -10.89
N ARG A 39 -10.92 -17.19 -11.81
CA ARG A 39 -10.53 -18.45 -12.48
C ARG A 39 -9.52 -19.27 -11.68
N ILE A 40 -8.97 -18.73 -10.61
CA ILE A 40 -7.98 -19.44 -9.78
C ILE A 40 -8.66 -20.62 -9.09
N ALA A 41 -8.05 -21.79 -9.18
CA ALA A 41 -8.56 -22.98 -8.54
C ALA A 41 -8.64 -22.81 -7.01
N GLY A 42 -9.77 -23.24 -6.44
CA GLY A 42 -10.02 -23.14 -5.00
C GLY A 42 -10.63 -21.83 -4.53
N ILE A 43 -10.83 -20.84 -5.41
CA ILE A 43 -11.57 -19.62 -5.05
C ILE A 43 -13.05 -19.93 -4.89
N GLU A 44 -13.63 -19.36 -3.85
CA GLU A 44 -15.06 -19.40 -3.57
C GLU A 44 -15.71 -18.08 -3.96
N HIS A 45 -15.12 -16.95 -3.52
CA HIS A 45 -15.67 -15.63 -3.79
C HIS A 45 -14.58 -14.62 -4.13
N VAL A 46 -14.90 -13.68 -5.02
CA VAL A 46 -14.12 -12.49 -5.30
C VAL A 46 -15.00 -11.26 -5.11
N TYR A 47 -14.58 -10.37 -4.24
CA TYR A 47 -15.26 -9.11 -3.97
C TYR A 47 -14.37 -7.95 -4.37
N SER A 48 -14.93 -6.88 -4.93
CA SER A 48 -14.17 -5.66 -5.19
C SER A 48 -14.84 -4.42 -4.64
N VAL A 49 -14.00 -3.47 -4.23
CA VAL A 49 -14.40 -2.13 -3.85
C VAL A 49 -13.58 -1.13 -4.64
N SER A 50 -14.24 -0.36 -5.48
CA SER A 50 -13.62 0.70 -6.28
C SER A 50 -13.75 2.04 -5.57
N ARG A 51 -12.60 2.66 -5.29
CA ARG A 51 -12.50 4.01 -4.69
C ARG A 51 -11.74 4.93 -5.65
N PRO A 52 -11.89 6.26 -5.54
CA PRO A 52 -11.04 7.16 -6.30
C PRO A 52 -9.57 6.84 -6.05
N GLY A 53 -8.84 6.56 -7.11
CA GLY A 53 -7.41 6.25 -7.07
C GLY A 53 -7.01 4.84 -6.68
N MET A 54 -7.94 3.92 -6.34
CA MET A 54 -7.56 2.57 -5.92
C MET A 54 -8.70 1.54 -6.03
N ALA A 55 -8.40 0.35 -6.55
CA ALA A 55 -9.24 -0.83 -6.38
C ALA A 55 -8.73 -1.69 -5.21
N VAL A 56 -9.66 -2.23 -4.43
CA VAL A 56 -9.39 -3.24 -3.41
C VAL A 56 -10.17 -4.49 -3.78
N ILE A 57 -9.48 -5.57 -4.10
CA ILE A 57 -10.10 -6.83 -4.48
C ILE A 57 -9.81 -7.85 -3.37
N THR A 58 -10.86 -8.40 -2.78
CA THR A 58 -10.76 -9.43 -1.76
C THR A 58 -11.04 -10.78 -2.40
N VAL A 59 -10.07 -11.67 -2.31
CA VAL A 59 -10.17 -13.05 -2.78
C VAL A 59 -10.37 -13.95 -1.58
N GLN A 60 -11.43 -14.76 -1.60
CA GLN A 60 -11.74 -15.75 -0.58
C GLN A 60 -11.66 -17.14 -1.18
N TYR A 61 -10.89 -18.01 -0.53
CA TYR A 61 -10.76 -19.41 -0.90
C TYR A 61 -11.78 -20.28 -0.17
N LYS A 62 -12.05 -21.45 -0.71
CA LYS A 62 -12.89 -22.46 -0.08
C LYS A 62 -12.30 -22.90 1.27
N VAL A 63 -13.18 -23.26 2.18
CA VAL A 63 -12.76 -23.80 3.47
C VAL A 63 -11.90 -25.05 3.28
N GLY A 64 -10.77 -25.11 3.98
CA GLY A 64 -9.84 -26.24 3.93
C GLY A 64 -8.77 -26.15 2.82
N GLU A 65 -8.75 -25.08 2.01
CA GLU A 65 -7.64 -24.83 1.10
C GLU A 65 -6.35 -24.50 1.89
N ASP A 66 -5.24 -25.10 1.49
CA ASP A 66 -3.94 -24.80 2.08
C ASP A 66 -3.54 -23.34 1.84
N PRO A 67 -3.29 -22.53 2.88
CA PRO A 67 -3.01 -21.10 2.74
C PRO A 67 -1.80 -20.81 1.88
N ILE A 68 -0.75 -21.62 1.97
CA ILE A 68 0.49 -21.42 1.23
C ILE A 68 0.24 -21.66 -0.26
N GLN A 69 -0.39 -22.79 -0.60
CA GLN A 69 -0.71 -23.14 -1.98
C GLN A 69 -1.69 -22.15 -2.60
N ALA A 70 -2.68 -21.68 -1.84
CA ALA A 70 -3.64 -20.68 -2.26
C ALA A 70 -2.95 -19.34 -2.62
N LEU A 71 -2.04 -18.88 -1.77
CA LEU A 71 -1.27 -17.65 -2.01
C LEU A 71 -0.30 -17.79 -3.18
N VAL A 72 0.37 -18.93 -3.33
CA VAL A 72 1.25 -19.20 -4.48
C VAL A 72 0.45 -19.10 -5.78
N ARG A 73 -0.73 -19.74 -5.86
CA ARG A 73 -1.61 -19.64 -7.03
C ARG A 73 -2.06 -18.21 -7.31
N LEU A 74 -2.34 -17.42 -6.27
CA LEU A 74 -2.73 -16.02 -6.40
C LEU A 74 -1.57 -15.18 -6.98
N TYR A 75 -0.39 -15.29 -6.40
CA TYR A 75 0.80 -14.56 -6.89
C TYR A 75 1.17 -14.98 -8.31
N ASP A 76 1.14 -16.26 -8.63
CA ASP A 76 1.42 -16.77 -9.97
C ASP A 76 0.42 -16.20 -10.99
N THR A 77 -0.87 -16.23 -10.68
CA THR A 77 -1.90 -15.68 -11.56
C THR A 77 -1.71 -14.18 -11.79
N ILE A 78 -1.46 -13.39 -10.73
CA ILE A 78 -1.24 -11.95 -10.86
C ILE A 78 0.01 -11.67 -11.71
N ASN A 79 1.09 -12.43 -11.52
CA ASN A 79 2.32 -12.23 -12.25
C ASN A 79 2.24 -12.69 -13.72
N SER A 80 1.50 -13.78 -13.99
CA SER A 80 1.34 -14.33 -15.33
C SER A 80 0.38 -13.51 -16.21
N HIS A 81 -0.54 -12.76 -15.60
CA HIS A 81 -1.57 -12.01 -16.31
C HIS A 81 -1.42 -10.50 -16.08
N LYS A 82 -0.19 -9.98 -16.09
CA LYS A 82 0.05 -8.53 -15.94
C LYS A 82 -0.58 -7.68 -17.06
N ASP A 83 -0.96 -8.31 -18.16
CA ASP A 83 -1.65 -7.73 -19.31
C ASP A 83 -3.11 -7.30 -19.05
N TRP A 84 -3.71 -7.75 -17.93
CA TRP A 84 -5.02 -7.25 -17.50
C TRP A 84 -4.98 -5.78 -17.06
N LEU A 85 -3.81 -5.30 -16.65
CA LEU A 85 -3.54 -3.91 -16.32
C LEU A 85 -2.92 -3.24 -17.55
N SER A 86 -3.63 -2.31 -18.16
CA SER A 86 -3.06 -1.57 -19.27
C SER A 86 -1.90 -0.67 -18.79
N PRO A 87 -0.67 -0.89 -19.27
CA PRO A 87 0.51 -0.14 -18.81
C PRO A 87 0.45 1.35 -19.14
N ASN A 88 -0.37 1.73 -20.13
CA ASN A 88 -0.49 3.11 -20.61
C ASN A 88 -1.48 3.95 -19.78
N LEU A 89 -2.23 3.36 -18.86
CA LEU A 89 -3.23 4.06 -18.05
C LEU A 89 -2.66 4.66 -16.77
N GLY A 90 -1.41 4.36 -16.41
CA GLY A 90 -0.82 4.81 -15.14
C GLY A 90 -1.29 4.00 -13.92
N VAL A 91 -1.82 2.81 -14.15
CA VAL A 91 -2.12 1.84 -13.09
C VAL A 91 -0.80 1.31 -12.53
N LEU A 92 -0.68 1.30 -11.21
CA LEU A 92 0.52 0.78 -10.54
C LEU A 92 0.39 -0.74 -10.29
N GLU A 93 1.52 -1.38 -9.97
CA GLU A 93 1.55 -2.81 -9.70
C GLU A 93 0.65 -3.19 -8.51
N PRO A 94 -0.04 -4.34 -8.59
CA PRO A 94 -0.86 -4.85 -7.51
C PRO A 94 -0.03 -5.20 -6.27
N ILE A 95 -0.56 -4.87 -5.10
CA ILE A 95 0.01 -5.22 -3.80
C ILE A 95 -0.89 -6.28 -3.16
N VAL A 96 -0.36 -7.48 -2.96
CA VAL A 96 -1.10 -8.57 -2.32
C VAL A 96 -0.80 -8.57 -0.83
N LYS A 97 -1.86 -8.53 -0.02
CA LYS A 97 -1.77 -8.70 1.43
C LYS A 97 -2.62 -9.91 1.84
N PRO A 98 -1.99 -11.00 2.27
CA PRO A 98 -2.72 -12.11 2.87
C PRO A 98 -3.54 -11.63 4.06
N LYS A 99 -4.70 -12.24 4.27
CA LYS A 99 -5.59 -11.96 5.39
C LYS A 99 -6.11 -13.28 5.95
N GLY A 100 -5.90 -13.49 7.23
CA GLY A 100 -6.48 -14.60 7.98
C GLY A 100 -7.73 -14.18 8.74
N ILE A 101 -8.56 -15.11 9.11
CA ILE A 101 -9.70 -14.87 9.99
C ILE A 101 -9.24 -14.40 11.37
N ASP A 102 -8.05 -14.85 11.78
CA ASP A 102 -7.42 -14.52 13.06
C ASP A 102 -6.61 -13.21 13.03
N ASP A 103 -6.65 -12.45 11.93
CA ASP A 103 -5.94 -11.17 11.80
C ASP A 103 -6.69 -10.03 12.51
N VAL A 104 -7.17 -10.32 13.73
CA VAL A 104 -7.82 -9.33 14.58
C VAL A 104 -6.81 -8.84 15.63
N PRO A 105 -6.63 -7.51 15.80
CA PRO A 105 -5.78 -6.99 16.85
C PRO A 105 -6.25 -7.48 18.22
N ILE A 106 -5.40 -8.19 18.96
CA ILE A 106 -5.71 -8.65 20.33
C ILE A 106 -5.52 -7.56 21.36
N VAL A 107 -4.62 -6.60 21.08
CA VAL A 107 -4.34 -5.45 21.95
C VAL A 107 -4.20 -4.21 21.09
N THR A 108 -4.87 -3.14 21.47
CA THR A 108 -4.73 -1.82 20.86
C THR A 108 -4.24 -0.83 21.91
N LEU A 109 -3.17 -0.09 21.60
CA LEU A 109 -2.60 0.94 22.44
C LEU A 109 -2.84 2.30 21.79
N THR A 110 -3.47 3.22 22.51
CA THR A 110 -3.69 4.59 22.04
C THR A 110 -2.74 5.54 22.72
N PHE A 111 -1.91 6.23 21.93
CA PHE A 111 -1.01 7.27 22.42
C PHE A 111 -1.64 8.63 22.24
N TRP A 112 -1.65 9.43 23.30
CA TRP A 112 -2.19 10.78 23.30
C TRP A 112 -1.36 11.69 24.23
N SER A 113 -1.42 13.00 24.00
CA SER A 113 -0.73 13.97 24.85
C SER A 113 -1.69 15.07 25.27
N GLN A 114 -1.59 15.51 26.52
CA GLN A 114 -2.27 16.72 27.01
C GLN A 114 -1.49 18.00 26.71
N ASP A 115 -0.22 17.85 26.34
CA ASP A 115 0.64 18.97 26.03
C ASP A 115 0.40 19.43 24.56
N PRO A 116 -0.16 20.61 24.33
CA PRO A 116 -0.44 21.11 23.00
C PRO A 116 0.82 21.44 22.19
N THR A 117 1.98 21.50 22.85
CA THR A 117 3.26 21.74 22.19
C THR A 117 3.86 20.46 21.59
N LYS A 118 3.43 19.30 22.06
CA LYS A 118 3.85 18.01 21.51
C LYS A 118 3.02 17.68 20.28
N ALA A 119 3.65 17.83 19.13
CA ALA A 119 3.03 17.56 17.86
C ALA A 119 2.72 16.06 17.66
N ALA A 120 1.70 15.77 16.86
CA ALA A 120 1.33 14.39 16.50
C ALA A 120 2.49 13.58 15.93
N PHE A 121 3.50 14.23 15.36
CA PHE A 121 4.72 13.61 14.89
C PHE A 121 5.57 13.02 16.03
N GLU A 122 5.72 13.71 17.15
CA GLU A 122 6.45 13.19 18.31
C GLU A 122 5.75 11.96 18.89
N MET A 123 4.41 11.99 18.96
CA MET A 123 3.63 10.83 19.39
C MET A 123 3.83 9.65 18.45
N GLN A 124 3.91 9.88 17.16
CA GLN A 124 4.21 8.83 16.18
C GLN A 124 5.61 8.23 16.38
N GLN A 125 6.61 9.04 16.72
CA GLN A 125 7.96 8.53 17.00
C GLN A 125 7.96 7.63 18.25
N VAL A 126 7.26 8.03 19.30
CA VAL A 126 7.09 7.19 20.51
C VAL A 126 6.37 5.90 20.17
N ALA A 127 5.27 5.95 19.42
CA ALA A 127 4.53 4.77 19.00
C ALA A 127 5.39 3.80 18.16
N ARG A 128 6.21 4.32 17.26
CA ARG A 128 7.15 3.50 16.47
C ARG A 128 8.25 2.87 17.31
N ALA A 129 8.76 3.56 18.32
CA ALA A 129 9.73 2.99 19.24
C ALA A 129 9.11 1.82 20.02
N VAL A 130 7.89 2.01 20.53
CA VAL A 130 7.14 0.94 21.20
C VAL A 130 6.81 -0.22 20.26
N GLU A 131 6.46 0.05 19.01
CA GLU A 131 6.24 -0.97 17.96
C GLU A 131 7.47 -1.89 17.80
N ILE A 132 8.68 -1.30 17.77
CA ILE A 132 9.93 -2.05 17.65
C ILE A 132 10.14 -2.97 18.84
N ASP A 133 9.87 -2.49 20.05
CA ASP A 133 10.03 -3.29 21.27
C ASP A 133 8.98 -4.39 21.36
N LEU A 134 7.74 -4.11 21.00
CA LEU A 134 6.66 -5.10 20.96
C LEU A 134 6.93 -6.21 19.94
N LYS A 135 7.52 -5.90 18.78
CA LYS A 135 7.90 -6.92 17.79
C LYS A 135 8.95 -7.92 18.26
N ARG A 136 9.66 -7.62 19.34
CA ARG A 136 10.66 -8.53 19.93
C ARG A 136 10.04 -9.54 20.89
N ILE A 137 8.78 -9.37 21.27
CA ILE A 137 8.10 -10.27 22.20
C ILE A 137 7.74 -11.56 21.44
N GLU A 138 8.19 -12.70 21.98
CA GLU A 138 7.88 -14.00 21.41
C GLU A 138 6.36 -14.23 21.38
N GLY A 139 5.84 -14.76 20.27
CA GLY A 139 4.41 -14.99 20.05
C GLY A 139 3.66 -13.80 19.44
N THR A 140 4.29 -12.63 19.29
CA THR A 140 3.70 -11.54 18.49
C THR A 140 3.84 -11.85 16.99
N ARG A 141 2.71 -11.81 16.28
CA ARG A 141 2.69 -12.04 14.83
C ARG A 141 2.90 -10.75 14.07
N ASP A 142 2.10 -9.74 14.34
CA ASP A 142 2.14 -8.46 13.64
C ASP A 142 1.87 -7.31 14.62
N VAL A 143 2.67 -6.28 14.51
CA VAL A 143 2.52 -5.04 15.28
C VAL A 143 2.64 -3.87 14.32
N ALA A 144 1.64 -3.03 14.25
CA ALA A 144 1.60 -1.90 13.34
C ALA A 144 1.15 -0.61 14.03
N THR A 145 1.87 0.47 13.76
CA THR A 145 1.46 1.81 14.17
C THR A 145 0.51 2.39 13.15
N ILE A 146 -0.71 2.77 13.58
CA ILE A 146 -1.73 3.38 12.73
C ILE A 146 -1.89 4.86 13.12
N GLY A 147 -1.87 5.73 12.12
CA GLY A 147 -2.02 7.18 12.32
C GLY A 147 -0.69 7.92 12.47
N GLY A 148 -0.80 9.21 12.78
CA GLY A 148 0.31 10.16 12.82
C GLY A 148 0.64 10.74 11.43
N PRO A 149 1.11 11.99 11.41
CA PRO A 149 1.50 12.67 10.17
C PRO A 149 2.85 12.13 9.72
N GLY A 150 2.97 11.72 8.47
CA GLY A 150 4.27 11.54 7.83
C GLY A 150 4.97 12.89 7.68
N HIS A 151 6.31 12.89 7.61
CA HIS A 151 7.02 14.07 7.12
C HIS A 151 6.65 14.32 5.66
N VAL A 152 6.08 15.48 5.40
CA VAL A 152 5.72 15.91 4.05
C VAL A 152 6.28 17.30 3.79
N ILE A 153 6.81 17.52 2.60
CA ILE A 153 7.15 18.85 2.10
C ILE A 153 5.96 19.28 1.24
N ARG A 154 5.25 20.30 1.72
CA ARG A 154 4.15 20.89 0.97
C ARG A 154 4.66 22.02 0.09
N VAL A 155 4.56 21.83 -1.22
CA VAL A 155 4.85 22.86 -2.20
C VAL A 155 3.54 23.55 -2.57
N ALA A 156 3.33 24.75 -2.05
CA ALA A 156 2.16 25.57 -2.41
C ALA A 156 2.48 26.38 -3.67
N MET A 157 1.67 26.23 -4.69
CA MET A 157 1.81 26.95 -5.95
C MET A 157 0.95 28.20 -5.93
N GLU A 158 1.59 29.38 -6.14
CA GLU A 158 0.90 30.67 -6.28
C GLU A 158 0.84 31.02 -7.76
N ALA A 159 -0.36 30.96 -8.35
CA ALA A 159 -0.57 31.15 -9.78
C ALA A 159 -0.05 32.50 -10.32
N ASP A 160 -0.25 33.59 -9.55
CA ASP A 160 0.21 34.93 -9.97
C ASP A 160 1.73 35.02 -9.99
N ARG A 161 2.42 34.44 -9.02
CA ARG A 161 3.89 34.42 -8.99
C ARG A 161 4.43 33.51 -10.10
N MET A 162 3.81 32.36 -10.32
CA MET A 162 4.22 31.48 -11.41
C MET A 162 4.12 32.18 -12.76
N ASN A 163 3.01 32.87 -13.01
CA ASN A 163 2.81 33.65 -14.24
C ASN A 163 3.84 34.79 -14.36
N ALA A 164 4.14 35.50 -13.26
CA ALA A 164 5.12 36.58 -13.28
C ALA A 164 6.53 36.12 -13.62
N TYR A 165 6.90 34.90 -13.24
CA TYR A 165 8.20 34.29 -13.55
C TYR A 165 8.18 33.39 -14.79
N GLY A 166 7.07 33.24 -15.48
CA GLY A 166 6.91 32.38 -16.65
C GLY A 166 7.12 30.88 -16.35
N VAL A 167 6.85 30.46 -15.10
CA VAL A 167 7.04 29.07 -14.64
C VAL A 167 5.74 28.32 -14.68
N THR A 168 5.74 27.17 -15.30
CA THR A 168 4.57 26.25 -15.34
C THR A 168 4.62 25.22 -14.20
N ALA A 169 3.47 24.58 -13.91
CA ALA A 169 3.42 23.46 -12.98
C ALA A 169 4.31 22.28 -13.42
N GLN A 170 4.49 22.10 -14.73
CA GLN A 170 5.35 21.07 -15.30
C GLN A 170 6.84 21.37 -15.03
N ASP A 171 7.25 22.62 -15.13
CA ASP A 171 8.63 23.03 -14.81
C ASP A 171 8.95 22.79 -13.34
N LEU A 172 8.01 23.11 -12.43
CA LEU A 172 8.12 22.82 -11.01
C LEU A 172 8.25 21.32 -10.73
N LYS A 173 7.41 20.51 -11.38
CA LYS A 173 7.45 19.05 -11.25
C LYS A 173 8.80 18.50 -11.72
N ALA A 174 9.29 18.96 -12.88
CA ALA A 174 10.58 18.56 -13.41
C ALA A 174 11.74 18.94 -12.49
N ALA A 175 11.73 20.17 -11.97
CA ALA A 175 12.74 20.65 -11.03
C ALA A 175 12.77 19.84 -9.72
N LEU A 176 11.60 19.50 -9.16
CA LEU A 176 11.49 18.65 -7.98
C LEU A 176 11.98 17.22 -8.23
N GLN A 177 11.69 16.66 -9.39
CA GLN A 177 12.19 15.33 -9.76
C GLN A 177 13.71 15.30 -9.88
N VAL A 178 14.30 16.32 -10.48
CA VAL A 178 15.77 16.43 -10.63
C VAL A 178 16.44 16.67 -9.27
N SER A 179 15.86 17.53 -8.41
CA SER A 179 16.44 17.83 -7.09
C SER A 179 16.38 16.63 -6.12
N ASN A 180 15.43 15.70 -6.32
CA ASN A 180 15.31 14.48 -5.53
C ASN A 180 16.05 13.28 -6.15
N ALA A 181 16.63 13.43 -7.34
CA ALA A 181 17.39 12.37 -7.97
C ALA A 181 18.79 12.29 -7.36
N SER A 182 19.14 11.15 -6.77
CA SER A 182 20.51 10.82 -6.37
C SER A 182 21.11 9.90 -7.43
N GLN A 183 22.13 10.37 -8.13
CA GLN A 183 22.92 9.53 -9.02
C GLN A 183 24.27 9.21 -8.36
N PRO A 184 24.64 7.91 -8.25
CA PRO A 184 25.97 7.55 -7.81
C PRO A 184 27.01 8.03 -8.87
N ALA A 185 27.78 9.03 -8.53
CA ALA A 185 28.79 9.61 -9.41
C ALA A 185 30.15 8.87 -9.38
N GLY A 186 30.19 7.69 -8.73
CA GLY A 186 31.43 6.95 -8.51
C GLY A 186 32.26 7.48 -7.35
N ASN A 187 33.35 6.80 -7.04
CA ASN A 187 34.31 7.21 -6.00
C ASN A 187 35.42 8.02 -6.63
N LEU A 188 35.64 9.25 -6.15
CA LEU A 188 36.80 10.03 -6.51
C LEU A 188 37.98 9.52 -5.68
N VAL A 189 38.87 8.76 -6.31
CA VAL A 189 40.13 8.35 -5.68
C VAL A 189 41.15 9.47 -5.92
N ALA A 190 41.29 10.37 -4.97
CA ALA A 190 42.31 11.39 -4.98
C ALA A 190 43.48 10.96 -4.09
N GLY A 191 44.63 10.67 -4.73
CA GLY A 191 45.88 10.33 -4.05
C GLY A 191 45.85 8.98 -3.35
N ASN A 192 46.57 8.04 -3.83
CA ASN A 192 46.80 6.65 -3.39
C ASN A 192 46.63 6.34 -1.87
N ARG A 193 45.59 6.84 -1.26
CA ARG A 193 45.16 6.59 0.12
C ARG A 193 43.67 6.24 0.15
#